data_6809de91ce2794f2193c3466391678d0
#
_entry.id   6809de91ce2794f2193c3466391678d0
#
_cell.length_a   1.000
_cell.length_b   1.000
_cell.length_c   1.000
_cell.angle_alpha   90.00
_cell.angle_beta   90.00
_cell.angle_gamma   90.00
#
_symmetry.space_group_name_H-M   'P 1'
#
loop_
_entity.id
_entity.type
_entity.pdbx_description
1 polymer ?
#
loop_
_entity_poly.entity_id
_entity_poly.type
_entity_poly.pdbx_seq_one_letter_code
_entity_poly.pdbx_strand_id
1 'polypeptide(L)'
;CSKRYLLVFSILLVSVGSIFMSVSLSSCSSPSVKNPLLLCADSLMETYPDSALSILESITYPQKMPRADRALYALLLTQARHKNYIALEDDSLIKTAVDYYGDKKKSLRAAKAHYYWGATYREMGYTSFAVEEYLTAIRLMPVRDEFLAMIYDNLAECYAKDGLNNVAMEAYRAAYQILKGERAQVYPLRGIAGVFFSQSEKDSALCYYQQALDCALTMQNSSMIGAIY
;
A
#
# COMPACT_ATOMS: atom_id res chain seq x y z
N CYS A 1 6.03 5.55 81.17
CA CYS A 1 5.41 6.14 79.96
C CYS A 1 6.15 5.85 78.67
N SER A 2 6.97 4.79 78.57
CA SER A 2 7.81 4.56 77.40
C SER A 2 7.59 3.24 76.63
N LYS A 3 6.67 2.38 77.07
CA LYS A 3 6.42 1.08 76.44
C LYS A 3 5.20 1.00 75.53
N ARG A 4 4.38 2.02 75.47
CA ARG A 4 3.18 2.04 74.64
C ARG A 4 3.39 2.61 73.21
N TYR A 5 4.45 3.34 72.97
CA TYR A 5 4.75 3.89 71.63
C TYR A 5 5.53 2.94 70.73
N LEU A 6 6.21 1.90 71.32
CA LEU A 6 6.91 0.91 70.50
C LEU A 6 5.99 -0.11 69.82
N LEU A 7 4.81 -0.37 70.38
CA LEU A 7 3.86 -1.35 69.82
C LEU A 7 3.02 -0.77 68.69
N VAL A 8 2.82 0.55 68.67
CA VAL A 8 2.07 1.22 67.60
C VAL A 8 2.94 1.41 66.35
N PHE A 9 4.25 1.57 66.52
CA PHE A 9 5.18 1.70 65.37
C PHE A 9 5.46 0.38 64.70
N SER A 10 5.34 -0.75 65.39
CA SER A 10 5.54 -2.07 64.77
C SER A 10 4.35 -2.55 63.94
N ILE A 11 3.14 -2.07 64.22
CA ILE A 11 1.93 -2.43 63.48
C ILE A 11 1.76 -1.57 62.20
N LEU A 12 2.33 -0.36 62.18
CA LEU A 12 2.29 0.50 60.99
C LEU A 12 3.35 0.14 59.93
N LEU A 13 4.39 -0.61 60.28
CA LEU A 13 5.43 -1.08 59.33
C LEU A 13 5.10 -2.40 58.61
N VAL A 14 4.07 -3.13 59.07
CA VAL A 14 3.64 -4.39 58.46
C VAL A 14 2.54 -4.19 57.41
N SER A 15 1.87 -3.03 57.39
CA SER A 15 0.75 -2.78 56.47
C SER A 15 1.15 -2.04 55.17
N VAL A 16 2.41 -1.66 54.99
CA VAL A 16 2.91 -1.01 53.76
C VAL A 16 3.62 -1.98 52.80
N GLY A 17 3.82 -3.22 53.21
CA GLY A 17 4.62 -4.23 52.51
C GLY A 17 3.86 -5.12 51.52
N SER A 18 2.56 -4.96 51.28
CA SER A 18 1.78 -5.94 50.52
C SER A 18 0.93 -5.39 49.37
N ILE A 19 1.28 -4.23 48.79
CA ILE A 19 0.70 -3.79 47.53
C ILE A 19 1.84 -3.60 46.52
N PHE A 20 2.64 -4.64 46.30
CA PHE A 20 3.28 -4.86 45.02
C PHE A 20 2.22 -5.51 44.13
N MET A 21 1.34 -4.67 43.64
CA MET A 21 0.47 -5.00 42.52
C MET A 21 1.41 -5.27 41.34
N SER A 22 1.60 -6.55 41.02
CA SER A 22 2.26 -7.01 39.81
C SER A 22 1.47 -6.45 38.64
N VAL A 23 1.85 -5.26 38.20
CA VAL A 23 1.49 -4.76 36.88
C VAL A 23 2.21 -5.69 35.91
N SER A 24 1.52 -6.74 35.54
CA SER A 24 1.85 -7.52 34.35
C SER A 24 1.77 -6.54 33.20
N LEU A 25 2.92 -5.94 32.83
CA LEU A 25 3.10 -5.34 31.53
C LEU A 25 2.90 -6.47 30.51
N SER A 26 1.64 -6.74 30.18
CA SER A 26 1.31 -7.44 28.94
C SER A 26 1.85 -6.52 27.86
N SER A 27 3.12 -6.70 27.51
CA SER A 27 3.71 -6.22 26.29
C SER A 27 2.84 -6.84 25.19
N CYS A 28 1.84 -6.10 24.71
CA CYS A 28 1.20 -6.37 23.43
C CYS A 28 2.30 -6.17 22.37
N SER A 29 3.19 -7.15 22.25
CA SER A 29 4.02 -7.28 21.06
C SER A 29 3.04 -7.48 19.91
N SER A 30 2.95 -6.49 19.04
CA SER A 30 2.24 -6.66 17.76
C SER A 30 2.73 -7.97 17.14
N PRO A 31 1.83 -8.86 16.69
CA PRO A 31 2.24 -10.13 16.13
C PRO A 31 3.16 -9.86 14.95
N SER A 32 4.46 -10.13 15.16
CA SER A 32 5.47 -9.93 14.12
C SER A 32 5.41 -11.09 13.12
N VAL A 33 5.60 -10.78 11.85
CA VAL A 33 5.80 -11.79 10.80
C VAL A 33 7.07 -12.58 11.13
N LYS A 34 6.97 -13.91 11.09
CA LYS A 34 8.06 -14.82 11.47
C LYS A 34 8.56 -15.69 10.33
N ASN A 35 7.77 -15.86 9.27
CA ASN A 35 8.14 -16.73 8.16
C ASN A 35 9.25 -16.09 7.33
N PRO A 36 10.45 -16.70 7.23
CA PRO A 36 11.58 -16.14 6.51
C PRO A 36 11.37 -16.07 5.00
N LEU A 37 10.57 -16.97 4.41
CA LEU A 37 10.24 -16.93 2.99
C LEU A 37 9.41 -15.69 2.63
N LEU A 38 8.48 -15.26 3.51
CA LEU A 38 7.72 -14.04 3.31
C LEU A 38 8.61 -12.80 3.37
N LEU A 39 9.56 -12.75 4.29
CA LEU A 39 10.50 -11.63 4.40
C LEU A 39 11.44 -11.58 3.18
N CYS A 40 11.88 -12.74 2.69
CA CYS A 40 12.66 -12.83 1.47
C CYS A 40 11.87 -12.34 0.26
N ALA A 41 10.65 -12.82 0.07
CA ALA A 41 9.78 -12.38 -1.03
C ALA A 41 9.47 -10.87 -0.96
N ASP A 42 9.21 -10.32 0.24
CA ASP A 42 8.98 -8.89 0.45
C ASP A 42 10.19 -8.05 0.01
N SER A 43 11.41 -8.50 0.33
CA SER A 43 12.65 -7.81 -0.05
C SER A 43 12.95 -7.84 -1.55
N LEU A 44 12.49 -8.86 -2.28
CA LEU A 44 12.70 -9.02 -3.72
C LEU A 44 11.59 -8.35 -4.54
N MET A 45 10.45 -8.04 -3.94
CA MET A 45 9.20 -7.67 -4.61
C MET A 45 9.33 -6.52 -5.61
N GLU A 46 10.14 -5.52 -5.32
CA GLU A 46 10.27 -4.35 -6.19
C GLU A 46 11.31 -4.56 -7.31
N THR A 47 12.34 -5.36 -7.07
CA THR A 47 13.46 -5.54 -8.02
C THR A 47 13.32 -6.82 -8.85
N TYR A 48 12.81 -7.89 -8.26
CA TYR A 48 12.69 -9.23 -8.87
C TYR A 48 11.32 -9.85 -8.54
N PRO A 49 10.21 -9.29 -9.07
CA PRO A 49 8.85 -9.74 -8.74
C PRO A 49 8.57 -11.18 -9.18
N ASP A 50 9.20 -11.69 -10.24
CA ASP A 50 9.15 -13.06 -10.69
C ASP A 50 9.76 -14.04 -9.67
N SER A 51 10.91 -13.69 -9.12
CA SER A 51 11.55 -14.46 -8.05
C SER A 51 10.74 -14.43 -6.76
N ALA A 52 10.19 -13.26 -6.41
CA ALA A 52 9.27 -13.15 -5.27
C ALA A 52 8.03 -14.04 -5.45
N LEU A 53 7.44 -14.06 -6.64
CA LEU A 53 6.31 -14.94 -6.97
C LEU A 53 6.67 -16.42 -6.79
N SER A 54 7.79 -16.86 -7.36
CA SER A 54 8.26 -18.24 -7.24
C SER A 54 8.45 -18.68 -5.79
N ILE A 55 9.00 -17.79 -4.92
CA ILE A 55 9.13 -18.07 -3.49
C ILE A 55 7.76 -18.21 -2.84
N LEU A 56 6.83 -17.32 -3.13
CA LEU A 56 5.48 -17.34 -2.55
C LEU A 56 4.70 -18.60 -2.96
N GLU A 57 4.80 -19.01 -4.21
CA GLU A 57 4.15 -20.21 -4.74
C GLU A 57 4.77 -21.52 -4.21
N SER A 58 6.03 -21.49 -3.77
CA SER A 58 6.66 -22.64 -3.11
C SER A 58 6.10 -22.94 -1.71
N ILE A 59 5.36 -22.00 -1.12
CA ILE A 59 4.80 -22.13 0.21
C ILE A 59 3.60 -23.10 0.18
N THR A 60 3.79 -24.27 0.75
CA THR A 60 2.73 -25.23 0.95
C THR A 60 1.93 -24.91 2.22
N TYR A 61 0.62 -25.01 2.20
CA TYR A 61 -0.30 -24.82 3.33
C TYR A 61 -0.29 -23.40 3.96
N PRO A 62 -0.43 -22.30 3.17
CA PRO A 62 -0.47 -20.94 3.72
C PRO A 62 -1.61 -20.74 4.73
N GLN A 63 -2.71 -21.52 4.63
CA GLN A 63 -3.83 -21.49 5.57
C GLN A 63 -3.45 -21.93 7.00
N LYS A 64 -2.36 -22.67 7.20
CA LYS A 64 -1.85 -23.08 8.51
C LYS A 64 -0.94 -22.03 9.16
N MET A 65 -0.60 -20.96 8.46
CA MET A 65 0.24 -19.89 8.99
C MET A 65 -0.45 -19.11 10.11
N PRO A 66 0.33 -18.53 11.04
CA PRO A 66 -0.15 -17.49 11.95
C PRO A 66 -0.86 -16.38 11.19
N ARG A 67 -1.84 -15.73 11.85
CA ARG A 67 -2.69 -14.71 11.21
C ARG A 67 -1.89 -13.59 10.54
N ALA A 68 -0.79 -13.12 11.16
CA ALA A 68 0.06 -12.08 10.61
C ALA A 68 0.80 -12.53 9.34
N ASP A 69 1.36 -13.76 9.36
CA ASP A 69 2.09 -14.33 8.22
C ASP A 69 1.12 -14.60 7.06
N ARG A 70 -0.09 -15.10 7.35
CA ARG A 70 -1.12 -15.34 6.33
C ARG A 70 -1.58 -14.05 5.66
N ALA A 71 -1.72 -12.96 6.43
CA ALA A 71 -2.08 -11.66 5.88
C ALA A 71 -0.95 -11.10 4.99
N LEU A 72 0.31 -11.23 5.41
CA LEU A 72 1.43 -10.81 4.59
C LEU A 72 1.56 -11.68 3.33
N TYR A 73 1.38 -12.99 3.44
CA TYR A 73 1.36 -13.89 2.29
C TYR A 73 0.31 -13.45 1.25
N ALA A 74 -0.92 -13.18 1.71
CA ALA A 74 -2.00 -12.75 0.84
C ALA A 74 -1.68 -11.42 0.12
N LEU A 75 -1.14 -10.44 0.85
CA LEU A 75 -0.70 -9.18 0.28
C LEU A 75 0.40 -9.37 -0.77
N LEU A 76 1.46 -10.09 -0.40
CA LEU A 76 2.63 -10.27 -1.28
C LEU A 76 2.29 -11.11 -2.51
N LEU A 77 1.47 -12.15 -2.39
CA LEU A 77 1.09 -12.97 -3.53
C LEU A 77 0.22 -12.17 -4.53
N THR A 78 -0.73 -11.37 -4.03
CA THR A 78 -1.51 -10.48 -4.91
C THR A 78 -0.60 -9.45 -5.59
N GLN A 79 0.33 -8.83 -4.84
CA GLN A 79 1.30 -7.88 -5.38
C GLN A 79 2.18 -8.54 -6.45
N ALA A 80 2.72 -9.74 -6.17
CA ALA A 80 3.58 -10.46 -7.10
C ALA A 80 2.84 -10.83 -8.38
N ARG A 81 1.62 -11.33 -8.29
CA ARG A 81 0.78 -11.64 -9.47
C ARG A 81 0.53 -10.39 -10.31
N HIS A 82 0.08 -9.31 -9.68
CA HIS A 82 -0.15 -8.04 -10.37
C HIS A 82 1.11 -7.54 -11.09
N LYS A 83 2.29 -7.56 -10.43
CA LYS A 83 3.56 -7.13 -11.04
C LYS A 83 4.05 -8.05 -12.17
N ASN A 84 3.65 -9.31 -12.17
CA ASN A 84 3.96 -10.29 -13.22
C ASN A 84 2.84 -10.40 -14.28
N TYR A 85 1.88 -9.45 -14.31
CA TYR A 85 0.77 -9.42 -15.26
C TYR A 85 -0.09 -10.68 -15.26
N ILE A 86 -0.20 -11.36 -14.11
CA ILE A 86 -1.09 -12.49 -13.89
C ILE A 86 -2.45 -11.95 -13.44
N ALA A 87 -3.51 -12.30 -14.17
CA ALA A 87 -4.85 -11.80 -13.90
C ALA A 87 -5.31 -12.08 -12.46
N LEU A 88 -5.93 -11.08 -11.85
CA LEU A 88 -6.56 -11.16 -10.52
C LEU A 88 -8.06 -11.41 -10.74
N GLU A 89 -8.47 -12.67 -10.68
CA GLU A 89 -9.83 -13.10 -11.05
C GLU A 89 -10.84 -12.96 -9.90
N ASP A 90 -10.37 -12.89 -8.65
CA ASP A 90 -11.19 -12.70 -7.46
C ASP A 90 -10.46 -11.94 -6.36
N ASP A 91 -11.21 -11.44 -5.39
CA ASP A 91 -10.69 -10.63 -4.29
C ASP A 91 -10.46 -11.40 -2.98
N SER A 92 -10.73 -12.71 -2.95
CA SER A 92 -10.71 -13.52 -1.73
C SER A 92 -9.34 -13.54 -1.05
N LEU A 93 -8.27 -13.57 -1.86
CA LEU A 93 -6.90 -13.58 -1.36
C LEU A 93 -6.54 -12.24 -0.70
N ILE A 94 -6.70 -11.13 -1.43
CA ILE A 94 -6.31 -9.79 -0.93
C ILE A 94 -7.17 -9.35 0.25
N LYS A 95 -8.44 -9.75 0.28
CA LYS A 95 -9.34 -9.51 1.40
C LYS A 95 -8.79 -10.03 2.73
N THR A 96 -8.08 -11.17 2.72
CA THR A 96 -7.38 -11.67 3.92
C THR A 96 -6.36 -10.66 4.48
N ALA A 97 -5.67 -9.92 3.64
CA ALA A 97 -4.74 -8.87 4.05
C ALA A 97 -5.49 -7.63 4.56
N VAL A 98 -6.52 -7.19 3.85
CA VAL A 98 -7.35 -6.03 4.24
C VAL A 98 -8.02 -6.27 5.60
N ASP A 99 -8.62 -7.43 5.82
CA ASP A 99 -9.27 -7.81 7.09
C ASP A 99 -8.28 -7.84 8.27
N TYR A 100 -6.99 -8.02 7.99
CA TYR A 100 -5.95 -8.02 9.01
C TYR A 100 -5.36 -6.63 9.28
N TYR A 101 -4.95 -5.91 8.23
CA TYR A 101 -4.29 -4.61 8.38
C TYR A 101 -5.29 -3.50 8.70
N GLY A 102 -6.53 -3.60 8.21
CA GLY A 102 -7.62 -2.68 8.46
C GLY A 102 -7.39 -1.29 7.82
N ASP A 103 -8.31 -0.40 8.07
CA ASP A 103 -8.39 0.94 7.47
C ASP A 103 -8.26 2.10 8.47
N LYS A 104 -8.03 1.82 9.76
CA LYS A 104 -8.08 2.81 10.83
C LYS A 104 -6.74 3.48 11.12
N LYS A 105 -5.64 2.79 10.85
CA LYS A 105 -4.29 3.26 11.19
C LYS A 105 -3.43 3.38 9.94
N LYS A 106 -2.81 4.55 9.75
CA LYS A 106 -1.85 4.77 8.68
C LYS A 106 -0.69 3.76 8.78
N SER A 107 -0.51 2.96 7.75
CA SER A 107 0.63 2.08 7.58
C SER A 107 0.81 1.71 6.12
N LEU A 108 2.04 1.51 5.69
CA LEU A 108 2.34 1.13 4.30
C LEU A 108 1.69 -0.21 3.92
N ARG A 109 1.63 -1.18 4.82
CA ARG A 109 1.00 -2.48 4.54
C ARG A 109 -0.52 -2.36 4.39
N ALA A 110 -1.18 -1.53 5.20
CA ALA A 110 -2.60 -1.26 5.04
C ALA A 110 -2.87 -0.52 3.70
N ALA A 111 -2.08 0.50 3.38
CA ALA A 111 -2.19 1.22 2.11
C ALA A 111 -1.96 0.29 0.91
N LYS A 112 -0.93 -0.57 0.94
CA LYS A 112 -0.69 -1.58 -0.11
C LYS A 112 -1.84 -2.58 -0.22
N ALA A 113 -2.42 -3.05 0.88
CA ALA A 113 -3.54 -3.98 0.86
C ALA A 113 -4.76 -3.38 0.15
N HIS A 114 -5.14 -2.16 0.50
CA HIS A 114 -6.23 -1.45 -0.17
C HIS A 114 -5.90 -1.11 -1.63
N TYR A 115 -4.65 -0.70 -1.93
CA TYR A 115 -4.23 -0.47 -3.32
C TYR A 115 -4.40 -1.72 -4.19
N TYR A 116 -3.88 -2.88 -3.75
CA TYR A 116 -4.00 -4.11 -4.52
C TYR A 116 -5.42 -4.66 -4.55
N TRP A 117 -6.25 -4.35 -3.57
CA TRP A 117 -7.69 -4.65 -3.64
C TRP A 117 -8.37 -3.78 -4.71
N GLY A 118 -8.06 -2.49 -4.76
CA GLY A 118 -8.50 -1.60 -5.84
C GLY A 118 -8.03 -2.07 -7.22
N ALA A 119 -6.76 -2.51 -7.34
CA ALA A 119 -6.24 -3.07 -8.58
C ALA A 119 -7.00 -4.34 -9.01
N THR A 120 -7.30 -5.23 -8.06
CA THR A 120 -8.13 -6.43 -8.30
C THR A 120 -9.51 -6.04 -8.83
N TYR A 121 -10.20 -5.10 -8.18
CA TYR A 121 -11.50 -4.63 -8.65
C TYR A 121 -11.43 -3.98 -10.02
N ARG A 122 -10.37 -3.21 -10.32
CA ARG A 122 -10.17 -2.61 -11.64
C ARG A 122 -10.01 -3.68 -12.72
N GLU A 123 -9.23 -4.73 -12.47
CA GLU A 123 -9.06 -5.86 -13.39
C GLU A 123 -10.37 -6.63 -13.62
N MET A 124 -11.18 -6.79 -12.57
CA MET A 124 -12.52 -7.39 -12.66
C MET A 124 -13.56 -6.47 -13.33
N GLY A 125 -13.23 -5.21 -13.63
CA GLY A 125 -14.12 -4.23 -14.24
C GLY A 125 -15.03 -3.48 -13.26
N TYR A 126 -14.83 -3.62 -11.96
CA TYR A 126 -15.61 -2.95 -10.92
C TYR A 126 -15.00 -1.59 -10.56
N THR A 127 -15.06 -0.62 -11.49
CA THR A 127 -14.39 0.69 -11.38
C THR A 127 -14.75 1.44 -10.11
N SER A 128 -16.03 1.47 -9.71
CA SER A 128 -16.47 2.20 -8.51
C SER A 128 -15.83 1.64 -7.22
N PHE A 129 -15.76 0.32 -7.08
CA PHE A 129 -15.08 -0.31 -5.95
C PHE A 129 -13.57 -0.06 -5.99
N ALA A 130 -12.96 -0.07 -7.17
CA ALA A 130 -11.53 0.26 -7.31
C ALA A 130 -11.24 1.70 -6.82
N VAL A 131 -12.09 2.67 -7.17
CA VAL A 131 -11.97 4.06 -6.71
C VAL A 131 -12.04 4.16 -5.19
N GLU A 132 -13.01 3.50 -4.53
CA GLU A 132 -13.15 3.50 -3.07
C GLU A 132 -11.89 2.97 -2.37
N GLU A 133 -11.34 1.87 -2.90
CA GLU A 133 -10.15 1.25 -2.34
C GLU A 133 -8.89 2.09 -2.56
N TYR A 134 -8.72 2.73 -3.72
CA TYR A 134 -7.61 3.66 -3.97
C TYR A 134 -7.70 4.90 -3.07
N LEU A 135 -8.88 5.48 -2.86
CA LEU A 135 -9.07 6.59 -1.92
C LEU A 135 -8.72 6.18 -0.47
N THR A 136 -9.09 4.96 -0.08
CA THR A 136 -8.72 4.42 1.22
C THR A 136 -7.20 4.21 1.32
N ALA A 137 -6.56 3.68 0.28
CA ALA A 137 -5.11 3.53 0.23
C ALA A 137 -4.39 4.89 0.38
N ILE A 138 -4.83 5.94 -0.33
CA ILE A 138 -4.29 7.31 -0.20
C ILE A 138 -4.39 7.80 1.24
N ARG A 139 -5.54 7.63 1.89
CA ARG A 139 -5.76 8.04 3.29
C ARG A 139 -4.83 7.32 4.26
N LEU A 140 -4.48 6.07 3.97
CA LEU A 140 -3.65 5.20 4.81
C LEU A 140 -2.14 5.39 4.57
N MET A 141 -1.72 6.07 3.51
CA MET A 141 -0.31 6.31 3.25
C MET A 141 0.34 7.09 4.39
N PRO A 142 1.46 6.59 4.94
CA PRO A 142 2.19 7.27 6.01
C PRO A 142 3.10 8.38 5.49
N VAL A 143 3.53 8.31 4.23
CA VAL A 143 4.50 9.21 3.59
C VAL A 143 4.05 9.60 2.18
N ARG A 144 4.61 10.72 1.66
CA ARG A 144 4.41 11.16 0.27
C ARG A 144 5.60 10.67 -0.56
N ASP A 145 5.45 9.54 -1.21
CA ASP A 145 6.48 8.90 -2.00
C ASP A 145 5.94 8.47 -3.38
N GLU A 146 6.79 7.80 -4.16
CA GLU A 146 6.44 7.27 -5.48
C GLU A 146 5.24 6.31 -5.44
N PHE A 147 5.08 5.52 -4.37
CA PHE A 147 3.93 4.63 -4.24
C PHE A 147 2.61 5.41 -4.10
N LEU A 148 2.59 6.52 -3.35
CA LEU A 148 1.43 7.39 -3.30
C LEU A 148 1.10 8.00 -4.67
N ALA A 149 2.13 8.41 -5.43
CA ALA A 149 1.92 8.92 -6.78
C ALA A 149 1.30 7.87 -7.70
N MET A 150 1.76 6.62 -7.61
CA MET A 150 1.20 5.49 -8.35
C MET A 150 -0.27 5.24 -8.01
N ILE A 151 -0.67 5.39 -6.74
CA ILE A 151 -2.09 5.26 -6.34
C ILE A 151 -2.92 6.37 -7.01
N TYR A 152 -2.44 7.62 -6.99
CA TYR A 152 -3.13 8.73 -7.66
C TYR A 152 -3.24 8.53 -9.17
N ASP A 153 -2.20 8.00 -9.82
CA ASP A 153 -2.20 7.72 -11.25
C ASP A 153 -3.26 6.67 -11.61
N ASN A 154 -3.32 5.56 -10.88
CA ASN A 154 -4.34 4.52 -11.09
C ASN A 154 -5.78 5.01 -10.77
N LEU A 155 -5.94 5.84 -9.75
CA LEU A 155 -7.21 6.49 -9.44
C LEU A 155 -7.67 7.40 -10.59
N ALA A 156 -6.73 8.18 -11.14
CA ALA A 156 -6.98 9.05 -12.28
C ALA A 156 -7.41 8.28 -13.54
N GLU A 157 -6.76 7.12 -13.80
CA GLU A 157 -7.17 6.23 -14.90
C GLU A 157 -8.62 5.74 -14.74
N CYS A 158 -9.05 5.41 -13.50
CA CYS A 158 -10.43 5.03 -13.23
C CYS A 158 -11.38 6.18 -13.55
N TYR A 159 -11.09 7.39 -13.09
CA TYR A 159 -11.92 8.57 -13.37
C TYR A 159 -11.96 8.92 -14.87
N ALA A 160 -10.81 8.84 -15.56
CA ALA A 160 -10.76 9.12 -17.01
C ALA A 160 -11.57 8.10 -17.80
N LYS A 161 -11.53 6.82 -17.41
CA LYS A 161 -12.34 5.76 -18.03
C LYS A 161 -13.85 6.01 -17.88
N ASP A 162 -14.26 6.57 -16.73
CA ASP A 162 -15.66 6.92 -16.46
C ASP A 162 -16.06 8.30 -17.04
N GLY A 163 -15.15 8.97 -17.79
CA GLY A 163 -15.40 10.27 -18.42
C GLY A 163 -15.34 11.46 -17.44
N LEU A 164 -14.91 11.24 -16.20
CA LEU A 164 -14.77 12.27 -15.17
C LEU A 164 -13.45 13.04 -15.34
N ASN A 165 -13.27 13.64 -16.52
CA ASN A 165 -12.02 14.23 -16.98
C ASN A 165 -11.43 15.27 -16.02
N ASN A 166 -12.26 16.13 -15.40
CA ASN A 166 -11.78 17.15 -14.47
C ASN A 166 -11.16 16.52 -13.21
N VAL A 167 -11.82 15.50 -12.63
CA VAL A 167 -11.33 14.80 -11.44
C VAL A 167 -10.10 13.96 -11.76
N ALA A 168 -10.08 13.32 -12.93
CA ALA A 168 -8.91 12.61 -13.44
C ALA A 168 -7.70 13.54 -13.56
N MET A 169 -7.89 14.73 -14.12
CA MET A 169 -6.85 15.75 -14.26
C MET A 169 -6.26 16.17 -12.90
N GLU A 170 -7.12 16.37 -11.89
CA GLU A 170 -6.66 16.70 -10.52
C GLU A 170 -5.81 15.58 -9.93
N ALA A 171 -6.23 14.33 -10.08
CA ALA A 171 -5.50 13.17 -9.57
C ALA A 171 -4.16 12.99 -10.30
N TYR A 172 -4.11 13.10 -11.64
CA TYR A 172 -2.83 13.07 -12.38
C TYR A 172 -1.89 14.21 -11.96
N ARG A 173 -2.41 15.41 -11.74
CA ARG A 173 -1.61 16.54 -11.25
C ARG A 173 -1.07 16.28 -9.86
N ALA A 174 -1.83 15.63 -8.97
CA ALA A 174 -1.37 15.24 -7.66
C ALA A 174 -0.21 14.23 -7.75
N ALA A 175 -0.31 13.21 -8.62
CA ALA A 175 0.77 12.27 -8.90
C ALA A 175 2.02 13.00 -9.43
N TYR A 176 1.86 13.87 -10.43
CA TYR A 176 2.95 14.65 -11.01
C TYR A 176 3.69 15.51 -9.97
N GLN A 177 2.94 16.16 -9.06
CA GLN A 177 3.54 17.00 -8.02
C GLN A 177 4.30 16.21 -6.95
N ILE A 178 3.90 14.98 -6.68
CA ILE A 178 4.64 14.09 -5.77
C ILE A 178 5.97 13.68 -6.41
N LEU A 179 5.97 13.37 -7.70
CA LEU A 179 7.12 12.94 -8.50
C LEU A 179 7.96 14.10 -9.04
N LYS A 180 7.78 15.32 -8.54
CA LYS A 180 8.46 16.51 -9.09
C LYS A 180 9.98 16.31 -9.16
N GLY A 181 10.52 16.37 -10.38
CA GLY A 181 11.94 16.16 -10.67
C GLY A 181 12.35 14.69 -10.79
N GLU A 182 11.43 13.74 -10.68
CA GLU A 182 11.70 12.31 -10.82
C GLU A 182 11.38 11.80 -12.23
N ARG A 183 12.09 10.74 -12.63
CA ARG A 183 11.89 10.11 -13.95
C ARG A 183 10.51 9.48 -14.10
N ALA A 184 9.89 9.07 -12.99
CA ALA A 184 8.55 8.46 -12.96
C ALA A 184 7.41 9.42 -13.37
N GLN A 185 7.69 10.72 -13.60
CA GLN A 185 6.70 11.69 -14.11
C GLN A 185 6.10 11.34 -15.47
N VAL A 186 6.71 10.43 -16.21
CA VAL A 186 6.20 9.95 -17.51
C VAL A 186 4.75 9.44 -17.43
N TYR A 187 4.38 8.74 -16.35
CA TYR A 187 3.05 8.16 -16.20
C TYR A 187 1.95 9.23 -16.09
N PRO A 188 1.98 10.17 -15.12
CA PRO A 188 0.96 11.20 -15.02
C PRO A 188 0.97 12.17 -16.21
N LEU A 189 2.12 12.46 -16.84
CA LEU A 189 2.17 13.28 -18.04
C LEU A 189 1.41 12.64 -19.20
N ARG A 190 1.59 11.33 -19.41
CA ARG A 190 0.85 10.56 -20.41
C ARG A 190 -0.65 10.56 -20.10
N GLY A 191 -1.02 10.39 -18.83
CA GLY A 191 -2.42 10.42 -18.39
C GLY A 191 -3.08 11.78 -18.64
N ILE A 192 -2.40 12.88 -18.32
CA ILE A 192 -2.85 14.26 -18.62
C ILE A 192 -3.05 14.45 -20.13
N ALA A 193 -2.07 13.99 -20.94
CA ALA A 193 -2.18 14.06 -22.40
C ALA A 193 -3.41 13.29 -22.92
N GLY A 194 -3.67 12.09 -22.37
CA GLY A 194 -4.85 11.29 -22.71
C GLY A 194 -6.17 12.00 -22.39
N VAL A 195 -6.25 12.70 -21.26
CA VAL A 195 -7.43 13.50 -20.91
C VAL A 195 -7.63 14.63 -21.92
N PHE A 196 -6.61 15.41 -22.27
CA PHE A 196 -6.72 16.46 -23.29
C PHE A 196 -7.12 15.88 -24.65
N PHE A 197 -6.57 14.74 -25.02
CA PHE A 197 -6.92 14.04 -26.26
C PHE A 197 -8.41 13.66 -26.29
N SER A 198 -8.94 13.11 -25.19
CA SER A 198 -10.37 12.77 -25.07
C SER A 198 -11.30 13.99 -25.17
N GLN A 199 -10.80 15.16 -24.78
CA GLN A 199 -11.51 16.45 -24.89
C GLN A 199 -11.34 17.12 -26.27
N SER A 200 -10.65 16.47 -27.21
CA SER A 200 -10.32 17.01 -28.53
C SER A 200 -9.36 18.21 -28.52
N GLU A 201 -8.67 18.45 -27.41
CA GLU A 201 -7.65 19.50 -27.27
C GLU A 201 -6.28 18.98 -27.76
N LYS A 202 -6.17 18.83 -29.08
CA LYS A 202 -5.02 18.16 -29.72
C LYS A 202 -3.68 18.81 -29.43
N ASP A 203 -3.62 20.15 -29.43
CA ASP A 203 -2.36 20.88 -29.19
C ASP A 203 -1.87 20.68 -27.76
N SER A 204 -2.77 20.76 -26.78
CA SER A 204 -2.47 20.46 -25.37
C SER A 204 -2.03 19.01 -25.19
N ALA A 205 -2.74 18.06 -25.79
CA ALA A 205 -2.38 16.65 -25.74
C ALA A 205 -0.97 16.40 -26.29
N LEU A 206 -0.66 16.95 -27.46
CA LEU A 206 0.66 16.82 -28.10
C LEU A 206 1.78 17.38 -27.20
N CYS A 207 1.56 18.54 -26.59
CA CYS A 207 2.52 19.15 -25.68
C CYS A 207 2.87 18.23 -24.49
N TYR A 208 1.84 17.63 -23.85
CA TYR A 208 2.07 16.71 -22.72
C TYR A 208 2.62 15.35 -23.15
N TYR A 209 2.24 14.82 -24.32
CA TYR A 209 2.90 13.63 -24.87
C TYR A 209 4.38 13.85 -25.16
N GLN A 210 4.76 15.03 -25.68
CA GLN A 210 6.17 15.36 -25.89
C GLN A 210 6.94 15.40 -24.56
N GLN A 211 6.37 16.02 -23.51
CA GLN A 211 7.01 16.03 -22.19
C GLN A 211 7.15 14.59 -21.62
N ALA A 212 6.13 13.76 -21.79
CA ALA A 212 6.21 12.35 -21.37
C ALA A 212 7.30 11.60 -22.14
N LEU A 213 7.41 11.83 -23.45
CA LEU A 213 8.43 11.24 -24.31
C LEU A 213 9.84 11.65 -23.86
N ASP A 214 10.08 12.94 -23.59
CA ASP A 214 11.35 13.44 -23.11
C ASP A 214 11.77 12.78 -21.79
N CYS A 215 10.80 12.59 -20.86
CA CYS A 215 11.03 11.83 -19.64
C CYS A 215 11.38 10.37 -19.93
N ALA A 216 10.64 9.69 -20.81
CA ALA A 216 10.89 8.28 -21.17
C ALA A 216 12.25 8.08 -21.83
N LEU A 217 12.67 8.98 -22.70
CA LEU A 217 14.00 8.97 -23.35
C LEU A 217 15.13 9.11 -22.33
N THR A 218 14.97 9.98 -21.32
CA THR A 218 15.99 10.11 -20.26
C THR A 218 16.10 8.84 -19.40
N MET A 219 15.05 8.03 -19.33
CA MET A 219 15.02 6.74 -18.63
C MET A 219 15.60 5.59 -19.47
N GLN A 220 15.83 5.78 -20.77
CA GLN A 220 16.13 4.70 -21.74
C GLN A 220 15.06 3.57 -21.71
N ASN A 221 13.80 3.92 -21.44
CA ASN A 221 12.72 2.98 -21.30
C ASN A 221 12.03 2.76 -22.66
N SER A 222 12.51 1.78 -23.41
CA SER A 222 11.99 1.45 -24.75
C SER A 222 10.50 1.10 -24.76
N SER A 223 10.00 0.44 -23.71
CA SER A 223 8.58 0.07 -23.60
C SER A 223 7.68 1.30 -23.46
N MET A 224 8.08 2.28 -22.63
CA MET A 224 7.34 3.52 -22.45
C MET A 224 7.39 4.41 -23.68
N ILE A 225 8.53 4.46 -24.37
CA ILE A 225 8.66 5.19 -25.63
C ILE A 225 7.65 4.66 -26.65
N GLY A 226 7.56 3.33 -26.82
CA GLY A 226 6.59 2.71 -27.72
C GLY A 226 5.13 2.93 -27.33
N ALA A 227 4.81 3.13 -26.06
CA ALA A 227 3.45 3.39 -25.58
C ALA A 227 2.99 4.85 -25.75
N ILE A 228 3.88 5.79 -26.10
CA ILE A 228 3.59 7.20 -26.31
C ILE A 228 3.37 7.50 -27.80
N TYR A 229 4.00 6.75 -28.70
CA TYR A 229 3.76 6.80 -30.14
C TYR A 229 2.48 6.06 -30.55
#